data_f96762b9c37cb60b40e0fb8c7a699771
#
_entry.id   f96762b9c37cb60b40e0fb8c7a699771
#
_cell.length_a   1.000
_cell.length_b   1.000
_cell.length_c   1.000
_cell.angle_alpha   90.00
_cell.angle_beta   90.00
_cell.angle_gamma   90.00
#
_symmetry.space_group_name_H-M   'P 1'
#
loop_
_entity.id
_entity.type
_entity.pdbx_description
1 polymer ?
#
loop_
_entity_poly.entity_id
_entity_poly.type
_entity_poly.pdbx_seq_one_letter_code
_entity_poly.pdbx_strand_id
1 'polypeptide(L)'
;MKGILYILFLMVCVGDIIAQTTIKGKVSDTKGEPLIGVNISIKNSYDGATTNVSGEYSFETSEKDSVILTATYIGYVPQEKKVLLNAKIVTINFSIKEKINDLKAVVISAGSFEASDEKKGTVLKALDIVT
;
A
#
# COMPACT_ATOMS: atom_id res chain seq x y z
N MET A 1 32.43 -50.49 12.34
CA MET A 1 32.14 -50.08 10.95
C MET A 1 30.67 -49.70 10.75
N LYS A 2 29.75 -50.43 11.35
CA LYS A 2 28.35 -50.10 11.20
C LYS A 2 27.97 -48.73 11.84
N GLY A 3 28.65 -48.35 12.92
CA GLY A 3 28.39 -47.06 13.59
C GLY A 3 28.80 -45.84 12.78
N ILE A 4 29.84 -45.98 11.97
CA ILE A 4 30.32 -44.88 11.12
C ILE A 4 29.31 -44.59 10.00
N LEU A 5 28.67 -45.64 9.50
CA LEU A 5 27.65 -45.52 8.47
C LEU A 5 26.42 -44.79 9.00
N TYR A 6 26.05 -45.06 10.26
CA TYR A 6 24.92 -44.37 10.91
C TYR A 6 25.22 -42.89 11.16
N ILE A 7 26.44 -42.57 11.55
CA ILE A 7 26.87 -41.20 11.78
C ILE A 7 26.90 -40.44 10.46
N LEU A 8 27.36 -41.06 9.39
CA LEU A 8 27.39 -40.49 8.07
C LEU A 8 25.96 -40.25 7.54
N PHE A 9 25.05 -41.19 7.84
CA PHE A 9 23.64 -41.04 7.43
C PHE A 9 22.93 -39.93 8.21
N LEU A 10 23.27 -39.77 9.48
CA LEU A 10 22.69 -38.71 10.31
C LEU A 10 23.14 -37.31 9.87
N MET A 11 24.35 -37.22 9.28
CA MET A 11 24.92 -35.94 8.87
C MET A 11 24.29 -35.40 7.58
N VAL A 12 23.61 -36.23 6.82
CA VAL A 12 22.97 -35.83 5.56
C VAL A 12 21.59 -35.18 5.80
N CYS A 13 21.05 -35.31 7.02
CA CYS A 13 19.72 -34.75 7.35
C CYS A 13 19.75 -33.30 7.85
N VAL A 14 20.90 -32.62 7.73
CA VAL A 14 20.93 -31.19 8.04
C VAL A 14 20.32 -30.46 6.83
N GLY A 15 19.03 -30.46 6.76
CA GLY A 15 18.32 -29.68 5.76
C GLY A 15 18.53 -28.21 6.01
N ASP A 16 18.67 -27.46 4.95
CA ASP A 16 18.77 -26.01 5.03
C ASP A 16 17.49 -25.48 5.64
N ILE A 17 17.58 -25.00 6.86
CA ILE A 17 16.49 -24.30 7.50
C ILE A 17 16.49 -22.91 6.89
N ILE A 18 15.63 -22.70 5.90
CA ILE A 18 15.43 -21.37 5.34
C ILE A 18 14.77 -20.55 6.45
N ALA A 19 15.55 -19.70 7.06
CA ALA A 19 15.04 -18.81 8.10
C ALA A 19 14.15 -17.76 7.43
N GLN A 20 12.85 -17.82 7.71
CA GLN A 20 11.89 -16.82 7.24
C GLN A 20 11.73 -15.75 8.31
N THR A 21 11.54 -14.52 7.84
CA THR A 21 11.23 -13.37 8.70
C THR A 21 9.75 -13.07 8.61
N THR A 22 9.10 -12.94 9.76
CA THR A 22 7.71 -12.50 9.81
C THR A 22 7.66 -10.99 9.90
N ILE A 23 7.00 -10.35 8.95
CA ILE A 23 6.76 -8.91 8.96
C ILE A 23 5.30 -8.70 9.30
N LYS A 24 5.06 -7.90 10.34
CA LYS A 24 3.70 -7.60 10.78
C LYS A 24 3.60 -6.14 11.20
N GLY A 25 2.39 -5.67 11.36
CA GLY A 25 2.16 -4.31 11.80
C GLY A 25 0.71 -3.90 11.65
N LYS A 26 0.49 -2.61 11.75
CA LYS A 26 -0.83 -2.02 11.67
C LYS A 26 -0.80 -0.81 10.75
N VAL A 27 -1.88 -0.64 9.99
CA VAL A 27 -2.04 0.50 9.09
C VAL A 27 -3.23 1.32 9.56
N SER A 28 -3.01 2.60 9.70
CA SER A 28 -4.04 3.56 10.07
C SER A 28 -3.98 4.77 9.14
N ASP A 29 -5.03 5.60 9.20
CA ASP A 29 -4.99 6.89 8.55
C ASP A 29 -4.28 7.92 9.44
N THR A 30 -4.26 9.18 9.02
CA THR A 30 -3.61 10.26 9.78
C THR A 30 -4.37 10.60 11.06
N LYS A 31 -5.58 10.12 11.22
CA LYS A 31 -6.39 10.31 12.42
C LYS A 31 -6.23 9.15 13.41
N GLY A 32 -5.49 8.11 13.01
CA GLY A 32 -5.26 6.94 13.85
C GLY A 32 -6.30 5.85 13.69
N GLU A 33 -7.20 5.97 12.73
CA GLU A 33 -8.23 4.95 12.51
C GLU A 33 -7.69 3.80 11.67
N PRO A 34 -7.95 2.56 12.06
CA PRO A 34 -7.44 1.41 11.32
C PRO A 34 -8.07 1.31 9.94
N LEU A 35 -7.26 0.93 8.97
CA LEU A 35 -7.70 0.81 7.58
C LEU A 35 -7.69 -0.65 7.17
N ILE A 36 -8.88 -1.14 6.75
CA ILE A 36 -9.06 -2.49 6.22
C ILE A 36 -8.79 -2.50 4.71
N GLY A 37 -8.16 -3.56 4.22
CA GLY A 37 -7.97 -3.75 2.79
C GLY A 37 -6.76 -3.04 2.20
N VAL A 38 -5.88 -2.52 3.04
CA VAL A 38 -4.62 -1.92 2.59
C VAL A 38 -3.67 -3.02 2.14
N ASN A 39 -3.08 -2.88 0.98
CA ASN A 39 -2.12 -3.84 0.46
C ASN A 39 -0.72 -3.47 0.91
N ILE A 40 -0.07 -4.38 1.63
CA ILE A 40 1.31 -4.24 2.06
C ILE A 40 2.13 -5.26 1.29
N SER A 41 3.17 -4.81 0.62
CA SER A 41 4.02 -5.71 -0.17
C SER A 41 5.47 -5.28 -0.11
N ILE A 42 6.37 -6.23 -0.37
CA ILE A 42 7.78 -5.93 -0.55
C ILE A 42 7.98 -5.55 -2.00
N LYS A 43 8.64 -4.42 -2.21
CA LYS A 43 8.95 -3.92 -3.55
C LYS A 43 9.84 -4.93 -4.29
N ASN A 44 9.48 -5.24 -5.52
CA ASN A 44 10.18 -6.21 -6.36
C ASN A 44 10.09 -7.66 -5.85
N SER A 45 9.07 -7.96 -5.02
CA SER A 45 8.79 -9.30 -4.53
C SER A 45 7.28 -9.53 -4.57
N TYR A 46 6.89 -10.79 -4.48
CA TYR A 46 5.48 -11.16 -4.40
C TYR A 46 4.98 -11.31 -2.97
N ASP A 47 5.89 -11.17 -2.00
CA ASP A 47 5.54 -11.32 -0.59
C ASP A 47 4.77 -10.11 -0.10
N GLY A 48 3.67 -10.35 0.59
CA GLY A 48 2.84 -9.28 1.12
C GLY A 48 1.56 -9.79 1.75
N ALA A 49 0.74 -8.87 2.24
CA ALA A 49 -0.54 -9.18 2.86
C ALA A 49 -1.48 -7.99 2.76
N THR A 50 -2.74 -8.23 3.09
CA THR A 50 -3.77 -7.19 3.13
C THR A 50 -4.23 -7.03 4.56
N THR A 51 -4.50 -5.80 5.00
CA THR A 51 -4.93 -5.53 6.37
C THR A 51 -6.36 -6.05 6.62
N ASN A 52 -6.58 -6.50 7.87
CA ASN A 52 -7.87 -6.96 8.34
C ASN A 52 -8.71 -5.80 8.90
N VAL A 53 -9.85 -6.13 9.51
CA VAL A 53 -10.78 -5.11 10.07
C VAL A 53 -10.14 -4.24 11.15
N SER A 54 -9.10 -4.74 11.82
CA SER A 54 -8.34 -3.99 12.81
C SER A 54 -7.18 -3.23 12.23
N GLY A 55 -7.00 -3.26 10.90
CA GLY A 55 -5.90 -2.62 10.22
C GLY A 55 -4.58 -3.38 10.35
N GLU A 56 -4.61 -4.61 10.83
CA GLU A 56 -3.42 -5.41 11.07
C GLU A 56 -3.08 -6.28 9.87
N TYR A 57 -1.78 -6.46 9.64
CA TYR A 57 -1.26 -7.33 8.59
C TYR A 57 -0.12 -8.18 9.13
N SER A 58 0.11 -9.34 8.52
CA SER A 58 1.22 -10.22 8.84
C SER A 58 1.51 -11.12 7.66
N PHE A 59 2.77 -11.28 7.32
CA PHE A 59 3.21 -12.23 6.29
C PHE A 59 4.66 -12.63 6.54
N GLU A 60 5.07 -13.72 5.90
CA GLU A 60 6.43 -14.23 6.01
C GLU A 60 7.17 -13.98 4.70
N THR A 61 8.47 -13.74 4.81
CA THR A 61 9.33 -13.55 3.65
C THR A 61 10.66 -14.25 3.86
N SER A 62 11.23 -14.75 2.78
CA SER A 62 12.59 -15.28 2.76
C SER A 62 13.62 -14.23 2.35
N GLU A 63 13.17 -13.00 2.10
CA GLU A 63 14.08 -11.91 1.80
C GLU A 63 14.99 -11.62 2.98
N LYS A 64 16.16 -11.09 2.69
CA LYS A 64 17.19 -10.83 3.70
C LYS A 64 17.69 -9.40 3.60
N ASP A 65 18.44 -8.98 4.64
CA ASP A 65 19.03 -7.64 4.72
C ASP A 65 17.98 -6.56 4.80
N SER A 66 17.90 -5.69 3.83
CA SER A 66 16.91 -4.60 3.84
C SER A 66 15.98 -4.71 2.65
N VAL A 67 14.71 -4.43 2.90
CA VAL A 67 13.65 -4.41 1.88
C VAL A 67 12.90 -3.10 1.96
N ILE A 68 12.18 -2.79 0.89
CA ILE A 68 11.28 -1.64 0.89
C ILE A 68 9.86 -2.18 0.95
N LEU A 69 9.15 -1.84 2.02
CA LEU A 69 7.73 -2.15 2.15
C LEU A 69 6.91 -1.01 1.57
N THR A 70 5.92 -1.35 0.78
CA THR A 70 5.02 -0.40 0.17
C THR A 70 3.60 -0.65 0.69
N ALA A 71 2.95 0.40 1.19
CA ALA A 71 1.56 0.37 1.58
C ALA A 71 0.74 1.12 0.53
N THR A 72 -0.23 0.44 -0.08
CA THR A 72 -1.09 1.03 -1.11
C THR A 72 -2.55 0.80 -0.77
N TYR A 73 -3.38 1.82 -1.00
CA TYR A 73 -4.81 1.74 -0.80
C TYR A 73 -5.50 2.73 -1.73
N ILE A 74 -6.69 2.35 -2.22
CA ILE A 74 -7.45 3.21 -3.13
C ILE A 74 -7.87 4.47 -2.38
N GLY A 75 -7.59 5.64 -2.96
CA GLY A 75 -7.91 6.91 -2.36
C GLY A 75 -6.88 7.44 -1.38
N TYR A 76 -5.75 6.75 -1.23
CA TYR A 76 -4.69 7.15 -0.33
C TYR A 76 -3.36 7.27 -1.05
N VAL A 77 -2.47 8.07 -0.50
CA VAL A 77 -1.12 8.25 -1.04
C VAL A 77 -0.27 7.03 -0.67
N PRO A 78 0.33 6.34 -1.63
CA PRO A 78 1.20 5.21 -1.33
C PRO A 78 2.36 5.65 -0.43
N GLN A 79 2.74 4.78 0.51
CA GLN A 79 3.84 5.05 1.41
C GLN A 79 4.85 3.91 1.34
N GLU A 80 6.14 4.27 1.32
CA GLU A 80 7.22 3.29 1.31
C GLU A 80 8.08 3.46 2.56
N LYS A 81 8.54 2.35 3.10
CA LYS A 81 9.46 2.34 4.23
C LYS A 81 10.57 1.33 3.98
N LYS A 82 11.81 1.76 4.19
CA LYS A 82 12.94 0.85 4.16
C LYS A 82 13.02 0.14 5.51
N VAL A 83 13.07 -1.18 5.47
CA VAL A 83 13.00 -2.04 6.65
C VAL A 83 14.20 -2.96 6.64
N LEU A 84 14.87 -3.07 7.78
CA LEU A 84 15.98 -3.99 7.97
C LEU A 84 15.45 -5.29 8.58
N LEU A 85 15.72 -6.39 7.89
CA LEU A 85 15.26 -7.73 8.32
C LEU A 85 16.34 -8.40 9.17
N ASN A 86 16.57 -7.83 10.36
CA ASN A 86 17.62 -8.30 11.26
C ASN A 86 17.08 -9.12 12.45
N ALA A 87 15.80 -9.46 12.42
CA ALA A 87 15.16 -10.23 13.48
C ALA A 87 14.16 -11.20 12.86
N LYS A 88 13.77 -12.21 13.64
CA LYS A 88 12.81 -13.22 13.19
C LYS A 88 11.41 -12.60 12.99
N ILE A 89 11.07 -11.60 13.80
CA ILE A 89 9.81 -10.88 13.70
C ILE A 89 10.14 -9.39 13.64
N VAL A 90 9.62 -8.71 12.63
CA VAL A 90 9.79 -7.27 12.45
C VAL A 90 8.42 -6.62 12.43
N THR A 91 8.22 -5.61 13.27
CA THR A 91 6.94 -4.88 13.36
C THR A 91 7.09 -3.53 12.71
N ILE A 92 6.27 -3.26 11.68
CA ILE A 92 6.27 -2.00 10.95
C ILE A 92 4.84 -1.49 10.85
N ASN A 93 4.61 -0.29 11.34
CA ASN A 93 3.32 0.37 11.27
C ASN A 93 3.34 1.43 10.18
N PHE A 94 2.20 1.63 9.54
CA PHE A 94 2.03 2.66 8.53
C PHE A 94 0.93 3.62 8.94
N SER A 95 1.14 4.90 8.67
CA SER A 95 0.10 5.91 8.74
C SER A 95 0.02 6.55 7.36
N ILE A 96 -1.04 6.25 6.62
CA ILE A 96 -1.17 6.70 5.24
C ILE A 96 -2.18 7.84 5.16
N LYS A 97 -1.90 8.77 4.25
CA LYS A 97 -2.68 9.99 4.09
C LYS A 97 -3.67 9.83 2.96
N GLU A 98 -4.88 10.31 3.18
CA GLU A 98 -5.90 10.34 2.15
C GLU A 98 -5.47 11.25 1.00
N LYS A 99 -5.74 10.81 -0.22
CA LYS A 99 -5.37 11.54 -1.41
C LYS A 99 -6.42 12.61 -1.69
N ILE A 100 -6.01 13.86 -1.61
CA ILE A 100 -6.90 14.98 -1.91
C ILE A 100 -7.07 15.09 -3.42
N ASN A 101 -8.31 15.07 -3.88
CA ASN A 101 -8.61 15.20 -5.29
C ASN A 101 -8.96 16.65 -5.61
N ASP A 102 -7.96 17.40 -6.02
CA ASP A 102 -8.15 18.82 -6.36
C ASP A 102 -8.98 19.02 -7.63
N LEU A 103 -9.20 17.98 -8.39
CA LEU A 103 -9.97 18.06 -9.63
C LEU A 103 -11.41 18.50 -9.40
N LYS A 104 -11.98 18.22 -8.23
CA LYS A 104 -13.34 18.65 -7.92
C LYS A 104 -13.46 20.15 -7.87
N ALA A 105 -12.50 20.84 -7.32
CA ALA A 105 -12.49 22.29 -7.25
C ALA A 105 -12.44 22.90 -8.65
N VAL A 106 -11.65 22.33 -9.55
CA VAL A 106 -11.53 22.80 -10.93
C VAL A 106 -12.84 22.59 -11.68
N VAL A 107 -13.47 21.44 -11.50
CA VAL A 107 -14.74 21.13 -12.17
C VAL A 107 -15.85 22.09 -11.70
N ILE A 108 -15.89 22.39 -10.42
CA ILE A 108 -16.91 23.31 -9.87
C ILE A 108 -16.73 24.71 -10.44
N SER A 109 -15.53 25.18 -10.58
CA SER A 109 -15.30 26.53 -11.12
C SER A 109 -15.63 26.60 -12.60
N ALA A 110 -15.45 25.54 -13.35
CA ALA A 110 -15.79 25.50 -14.76
C ALA A 110 -17.30 25.39 -14.98
N GLY A 111 -18.00 24.86 -14.03
CA GLY A 111 -19.43 24.60 -14.14
C GLY A 111 -20.28 25.86 -13.95
N SER A 112 -20.10 26.89 -14.60
CA SER A 112 -20.93 28.07 -14.58
C SER A 112 -21.40 28.54 -15.94
N PHE A 113 -21.16 27.95 -16.31
CA PHE A 113 -21.29 28.17 -17.03
C PHE A 113 -21.64 28.26 -17.91
N GLU A 114 -21.87 28.37 -17.87
CA GLU A 114 -22.00 28.69 -18.41
C GLU A 114 -22.02 28.85 -19.21
N ALA A 115 -22.15 29.28 -19.47
CA ALA A 115 -22.34 29.71 -19.85
C ALA A 115 -22.43 30.03 -20.86
N SER A 116 -22.56 30.37 -21.00
CA SER A 116 -22.87 30.80 -21.30
C SER A 116 -22.96 31.02 -22.14
N ASP A 117 -23.30 31.52 -22.45
CA ASP A 117 -23.74 31.97 -22.60
C ASP A 117 -23.64 32.23 -23.31
N GLU A 118 -23.74 32.36 -23.50
CA GLU A 118 -24.08 32.86 -23.43
C GLU A 118 -23.88 33.02 -23.97
N LYS A 119 -24.16 33.22 -24.29
CA LYS A 119 -24.48 33.76 -24.17
C LYS A 119 -24.34 33.77 -24.69
N LYS A 120 -24.54 33.62 -24.87
CA LYS A 120 -24.93 33.96 -24.72
C LYS A 120 -24.79 33.95 -25.09
N GLY A 121 -24.91 34.56 -25.90
CA GLY A 121 -25.41 34.84 -25.56
C GLY A 121 -25.17 34.81 -26.13
N THR A 122 -25.35 34.90 -26.29
CA THR A 122 -25.88 35.24 -26.06
C THR A 122 -25.84 35.11 -26.43
N VAL A 123 -26.14 34.89 -26.85
CA VAL A 123 -26.83 35.18 -26.41
C VAL A 123 -26.86 35.15 -26.64
N LEU A 124 -27.05 35.11 -26.96
CA LEU A 124 -27.72 35.59 -26.54
C LEU A 124 -27.73 35.64 -26.82
N LYS A 125 -28.05 35.63 -27.05
CA LYS A 125 -28.66 36.27 -26.81
C LYS A 125 -28.84 36.25 -27.01
N ALA A 126 -29.03 36.33 -27.59
CA ALA A 126 -29.60 36.79 -27.22
C ALA A 126 -29.77 36.76 -27.58
N LEU A 127 -29.83 36.81 -27.72
CA LEU A 127 -30.34 37.33 -27.45
C LEU A 127 -30.25 37.36 -27.68
N ASP A 128 -30.44 37.58 -27.76
CA ASP A 128 -30.81 38.29 -27.50
C ASP A 128 -30.80 38.36 -27.91
N ILE A 129 -31.12 38.48 -28.01
CA ILE A 129 -31.54 39.19 -28.08
C ILE A 129 -31.77 39.42 -28.58
N VAL A 130 -32.08 39.45 -28.75
CA VAL A 130 -32.41 40.14 -28.98
C VAL A 130 -32.65 40.51 -29.26
N THR A 131 -32.64 40.98 -29.19
CA THR A 131 -32.95 41.57 -29.26
C THR A 131 -33.35 41.79 -28.80
#